data_d4cb00b2374234dd91e3437c5eed31b5
#
_entry.id   d4cb00b2374234dd91e3437c5eed31b5
#
_cell.length_a   1.000
_cell.length_b   1.000
_cell.length_c   1.000
_cell.angle_alpha   90.00
_cell.angle_beta   90.00
_cell.angle_gamma   90.00
#
_symmetry.space_group_name_H-M   'P 1'
#
loop_
_entity.id
_entity.type
_entity.pdbx_description
1 polymer ?
#
loop_
_entity_poly.entity_id
_entity_poly.type
_entity_poly.pdbx_seq_one_letter_code
_entity_poly.pdbx_strand_id
1 'polypeptide(L)'
;MLGASLLVVPLLAAAAQPHEVLPPTFKPVAPVAPDGCRDGLKAEGVRFSPWPLRPSHLSAEIMCEAPEGVAIKRGGAGLLFQPQARVNCAFAQRLQRFETIVQEEARSVLKSPVKSIVHLGTYNCRRMAAYPTWVSEHSFANAIDVATFVLKNGRTVEVERDWVGADKPAVSAAAQFLRRLTRRLYDEKVFSVVLTPSFDAHHKNHLHLDGAPYTVDGT
;
A
#
# COMPACT_ATOMS: atom_id res chain seq x y z
N MET A 1 -63.29 -13.36 13.11
CA MET A 1 -62.10 -13.76 12.33
C MET A 1 -61.35 -12.48 12.00
N LEU A 2 -60.29 -12.18 12.75
CA LEU A 2 -59.45 -11.00 12.56
C LEU A 2 -58.19 -11.44 11.83
N GLY A 3 -58.03 -11.01 10.58
CA GLY A 3 -56.84 -11.28 9.76
C GLY A 3 -55.70 -10.34 10.13
N ALA A 4 -54.60 -10.88 10.61
CA ALA A 4 -53.37 -10.11 10.86
C ALA A 4 -52.62 -9.98 9.54
N SER A 5 -52.50 -8.75 9.00
CA SER A 5 -51.64 -8.41 7.90
C SER A 5 -50.20 -8.25 8.40
N LEU A 6 -49.32 -9.15 7.97
CA LEU A 6 -47.88 -9.02 8.15
C LEU A 6 -47.32 -7.99 7.16
N LEU A 7 -46.89 -6.86 7.69
CA LEU A 7 -46.12 -5.86 6.96
C LEU A 7 -44.69 -6.40 6.75
N VAL A 8 -44.35 -6.76 5.52
CA VAL A 8 -42.98 -7.06 5.11
C VAL A 8 -42.27 -5.73 4.87
N VAL A 9 -41.39 -5.34 5.77
CA VAL A 9 -40.50 -4.19 5.61
C VAL A 9 -39.33 -4.65 4.71
N PRO A 10 -39.12 -4.04 3.53
CA PRO A 10 -37.94 -4.37 2.72
C PRO A 10 -36.67 -3.93 3.42
N LEU A 11 -35.73 -4.86 3.62
CA LEU A 11 -34.34 -4.51 4.00
C LEU A 11 -33.72 -3.71 2.86
N LEU A 12 -33.62 -2.40 3.04
CA LEU A 12 -32.80 -1.56 2.18
C LEU A 12 -31.33 -1.98 2.38
N ALA A 13 -30.76 -2.62 1.38
CA ALA A 13 -29.32 -2.84 1.31
C ALA A 13 -28.63 -1.48 1.39
N ALA A 14 -27.80 -1.28 2.41
CA ALA A 14 -26.96 -0.09 2.53
C ALA A 14 -26.04 -0.04 1.32
N ALA A 15 -26.32 0.90 0.41
CA ALA A 15 -25.41 1.22 -0.68
C ALA A 15 -24.08 1.66 -0.05
N ALA A 16 -22.98 1.10 -0.52
CA ALA A 16 -21.64 1.53 -0.13
C ALA A 16 -21.55 3.05 -0.32
N GLN A 17 -21.17 3.76 0.74
CA GLN A 17 -21.03 5.22 0.70
C GLN A 17 -20.05 5.58 -0.40
N PRO A 18 -20.35 6.55 -1.27
CA PRO A 18 -19.39 7.04 -2.25
C PRO A 18 -18.19 7.62 -1.49
N HIS A 19 -17.00 7.14 -1.83
CA HIS A 19 -15.74 7.63 -1.30
C HIS A 19 -15.71 9.17 -1.36
N GLU A 20 -15.20 9.79 -0.31
CA GLU A 20 -15.04 11.23 -0.19
C GLU A 20 -14.29 11.74 -1.44
N VAL A 21 -14.99 12.42 -2.31
CA VAL A 21 -14.43 12.97 -3.55
C VAL A 21 -13.58 14.17 -3.14
N LEU A 22 -12.27 14.06 -3.34
CA LEU A 22 -11.38 15.19 -3.10
C LEU A 22 -11.80 16.42 -3.92
N PRO A 23 -11.56 17.62 -3.38
CA PRO A 23 -11.93 18.85 -4.05
C PRO A 23 -11.22 18.99 -5.42
N PRO A 24 -11.87 19.53 -6.45
CA PRO A 24 -11.36 19.62 -7.81
C PRO A 24 -10.10 20.48 -7.98
N THR A 25 -9.64 21.14 -6.91
CA THR A 25 -8.45 22.01 -6.89
C THR A 25 -7.17 21.34 -6.43
N PHE A 26 -7.18 20.02 -6.16
CA PHE A 26 -5.99 19.32 -5.72
C PHE A 26 -4.93 19.24 -6.86
N LYS A 27 -3.81 19.94 -6.69
CA LYS A 27 -2.64 19.81 -7.57
C LYS A 27 -1.75 18.70 -7.02
N PRO A 28 -1.57 17.59 -7.75
CA PRO A 28 -0.65 16.55 -7.32
C PRO A 28 0.80 17.09 -7.35
N VAL A 29 1.51 16.97 -6.24
CA VAL A 29 2.91 17.37 -6.10
C VAL A 29 3.69 16.22 -5.49
N ALA A 30 4.92 16.04 -5.94
CA ALA A 30 5.83 15.10 -5.32
C ALA A 30 6.09 15.49 -3.86
N PRO A 31 6.11 14.51 -2.94
CA PRO A 31 6.40 14.79 -1.54
C PRO A 31 7.83 15.32 -1.39
N VAL A 32 7.99 16.33 -0.55
CA VAL A 32 9.30 16.88 -0.20
C VAL A 32 10.03 15.89 0.71
N ALA A 33 11.27 15.55 0.37
CA ALA A 33 12.10 14.74 1.24
C ALA A 33 12.56 15.58 2.45
N PRO A 34 12.52 15.04 3.68
CA PRO A 34 13.10 15.72 4.84
C PRO A 34 14.62 15.92 4.67
N ASP A 35 15.16 16.97 5.25
CA ASP A 35 16.60 17.20 5.29
C ASP A 35 17.33 15.98 5.89
N GLY A 36 18.44 15.57 5.27
CA GLY A 36 19.20 14.41 5.73
C GLY A 36 18.50 13.05 5.57
N CYS A 37 17.43 12.98 4.77
CA CYS A 37 16.61 11.77 4.58
C CYS A 37 17.47 10.52 4.28
N ARG A 38 18.39 10.61 3.32
CA ARG A 38 19.26 9.46 2.96
C ARG A 38 20.23 9.07 4.08
N ASP A 39 20.67 10.01 4.89
CA ASP A 39 21.55 9.71 6.02
C ASP A 39 20.75 9.03 7.15
N GLY A 40 19.51 9.44 7.37
CA GLY A 40 18.57 8.72 8.24
C GLY A 40 18.39 7.26 7.82
N LEU A 41 18.15 7.00 6.52
CA LEU A 41 18.04 5.64 6.00
C LEU A 41 19.32 4.81 6.22
N LYS A 42 20.51 5.41 6.05
CA LYS A 42 21.78 4.73 6.33
C LYS A 42 21.93 4.39 7.82
N ALA A 43 21.57 5.34 8.70
CA ALA A 43 21.61 5.13 10.15
C ALA A 43 20.68 4.00 10.59
N GLU A 44 19.54 3.79 9.93
CA GLU A 44 18.62 2.67 10.14
C GLU A 44 19.09 1.35 9.48
N GLY A 45 20.26 1.34 8.83
CA GLY A 45 20.83 0.15 8.20
C GLY A 45 20.22 -0.23 6.85
N VAL A 46 19.49 0.67 6.23
CA VAL A 46 18.91 0.45 4.89
C VAL A 46 20.01 0.35 3.84
N ARG A 47 19.95 -0.70 3.02
CA ARG A 47 20.87 -0.87 1.88
C ARG A 47 20.21 -0.40 0.60
N PHE A 48 20.63 0.72 0.11
CA PHE A 48 20.12 1.36 -1.11
C PHE A 48 21.25 1.94 -1.97
N SER A 49 20.94 2.24 -3.22
CA SER A 49 21.71 3.12 -4.09
C SER A 49 20.90 4.38 -4.43
N PRO A 50 21.54 5.53 -4.72
CA PRO A 50 20.83 6.65 -5.29
C PRO A 50 20.14 6.24 -6.58
N TRP A 51 18.91 6.71 -6.76
CA TRP A 51 18.14 6.51 -7.97
C TRP A 51 17.72 7.87 -8.55
N PRO A 52 18.57 8.47 -9.39
CA PRO A 52 18.27 9.75 -10.01
C PRO A 52 17.26 9.55 -11.14
N LEU A 53 15.98 9.65 -10.79
CA LEU A 53 14.92 9.66 -11.79
C LEU A 53 15.02 10.94 -12.63
N ARG A 54 15.09 10.80 -13.95
CA ARG A 54 14.90 11.94 -14.85
C ARG A 54 13.43 12.32 -14.84
N PRO A 55 13.08 13.57 -14.45
CA PRO A 55 11.70 14.01 -14.49
C PRO A 55 11.10 13.85 -15.88
N SER A 56 9.83 13.48 -15.95
CA SER A 56 9.07 13.38 -17.20
C SER A 56 7.71 14.05 -17.03
N HIS A 57 7.19 14.64 -18.09
CA HIS A 57 5.89 15.27 -18.07
C HIS A 57 4.78 14.26 -18.37
N LEU A 58 3.78 14.21 -17.52
CA LEU A 58 2.52 13.52 -17.78
C LEU A 58 1.54 14.45 -18.54
N SER A 59 1.65 15.76 -18.28
CA SER A 59 0.96 16.84 -19.00
C SER A 59 1.76 18.13 -18.86
N ALA A 60 1.32 19.23 -19.47
CA ALA A 60 1.96 20.55 -19.33
C ALA A 60 2.08 21.02 -17.87
N GLU A 61 1.17 20.57 -17.00
CA GLU A 61 1.07 21.00 -15.59
C GLU A 61 1.57 19.95 -14.60
N ILE A 62 1.81 18.69 -15.03
CA ILE A 62 2.11 17.56 -14.16
C ILE A 62 3.43 16.95 -14.54
N MET A 63 4.38 17.01 -13.62
CA MET A 63 5.70 16.39 -13.74
C MET A 63 5.79 15.16 -12.83
N CYS A 64 6.21 14.04 -13.40
CA CYS A 64 6.54 12.84 -12.65
C CYS A 64 7.99 12.94 -12.17
N GLU A 65 8.20 12.88 -10.87
CA GLU A 65 9.52 13.04 -10.26
C GLU A 65 9.64 12.24 -8.97
N ALA A 66 10.85 11.95 -8.54
CA ALA A 66 11.13 11.28 -7.28
C ALA A 66 12.24 12.02 -6.54
N PRO A 67 11.91 13.06 -5.75
CA PRO A 67 12.90 13.82 -4.99
C PRO A 67 13.77 12.91 -4.14
N GLU A 68 15.08 13.07 -4.21
CA GLU A 68 16.08 12.24 -3.52
C GLU A 68 15.86 10.72 -3.69
N GLY A 69 15.42 10.29 -4.88
CA GLY A 69 15.08 8.90 -5.16
C GLY A 69 16.15 7.90 -4.74
N VAL A 70 15.70 6.77 -4.23
CA VAL A 70 16.53 5.64 -3.77
C VAL A 70 16.01 4.33 -4.33
N ALA A 71 16.93 3.40 -4.64
CA ALA A 71 16.62 2.03 -5.00
C ALA A 71 17.02 1.11 -3.83
N ILE A 72 16.03 0.68 -3.05
CA ILE A 72 16.23 -0.12 -1.85
C ILE A 72 16.31 -1.60 -2.25
N LYS A 73 17.45 -2.23 -1.90
CA LYS A 73 17.63 -3.68 -2.02
C LYS A 73 17.22 -4.41 -0.75
N ARG A 74 17.55 -3.83 0.41
CA ARG A 74 17.26 -4.39 1.73
C ARG A 74 16.94 -3.25 2.68
N GLY A 75 15.83 -3.34 3.38
CA GLY A 75 15.46 -2.39 4.41
C GLY A 75 16.13 -2.62 5.75
N GLY A 76 15.91 -1.73 6.70
CA GLY A 76 16.52 -1.75 8.03
C GLY A 76 16.13 -2.95 8.86
N ALA A 77 14.88 -3.43 8.78
CA ALA A 77 14.42 -4.66 9.43
C ALA A 77 14.87 -5.95 8.70
N GLY A 78 15.67 -5.81 7.64
CA GLY A 78 16.31 -6.90 6.93
C GLY A 78 15.50 -7.53 5.80
N LEU A 79 14.36 -6.96 5.42
CA LEU A 79 13.56 -7.43 4.30
C LEU A 79 14.25 -7.12 2.96
N LEU A 80 14.25 -8.11 2.06
CA LEU A 80 14.66 -7.90 0.68
C LEU A 80 13.46 -7.45 -0.16
N PHE A 81 13.64 -6.42 -0.98
CA PHE A 81 12.64 -6.02 -1.99
C PHE A 81 12.99 -6.64 -3.34
N GLN A 82 12.01 -7.29 -3.98
CA GLN A 82 12.16 -7.99 -5.25
C GLN A 82 11.05 -7.54 -6.24
N PRO A 83 11.44 -6.81 -7.30
CA PRO A 83 12.76 -6.19 -7.56
C PRO A 83 13.14 -5.16 -6.50
N GLN A 84 14.27 -4.42 -6.69
CA GLN A 84 14.60 -3.30 -5.81
C GLN A 84 13.47 -2.26 -5.81
N ALA A 85 13.06 -1.80 -4.63
CA ALA A 85 12.04 -0.77 -4.50
C ALA A 85 12.63 0.60 -4.87
N ARG A 86 12.18 1.17 -5.98
CA ARG A 86 12.58 2.50 -6.47
C ARG A 86 11.55 3.52 -6.01
N VAL A 87 11.90 4.28 -4.99
CA VAL A 87 10.97 5.19 -4.31
C VAL A 87 11.64 6.53 -4.03
N ASN A 88 10.82 7.58 -3.79
CA ASN A 88 11.35 8.82 -3.23
C ASN A 88 11.80 8.59 -1.78
N CYS A 89 12.68 9.46 -1.28
CA CYS A 89 13.27 9.24 0.05
C CYS A 89 12.24 9.34 1.19
N ALA A 90 11.27 10.22 1.09
CA ALA A 90 10.21 10.35 2.12
C ALA A 90 9.40 9.05 2.24
N PHE A 91 9.05 8.42 1.11
CA PHE A 91 8.36 7.14 1.11
C PHE A 91 9.26 5.99 1.62
N ALA A 92 10.56 6.06 1.34
CA ALA A 92 11.53 5.09 1.86
C ALA A 92 11.53 5.03 3.40
N GLN A 93 11.35 6.16 4.09
CA GLN A 93 11.21 6.20 5.55
C GLN A 93 9.92 5.49 6.02
N ARG A 94 8.79 5.65 5.31
CA ARG A 94 7.56 4.90 5.61
C ARG A 94 7.76 3.39 5.48
N LEU A 95 8.56 2.96 4.49
CA LEU A 95 8.89 1.55 4.31
C LEU A 95 9.65 0.95 5.50
N GLN A 96 10.41 1.73 6.29
CA GLN A 96 11.08 1.21 7.49
C GLN A 96 10.06 0.83 8.57
N ARG A 97 9.04 1.68 8.79
CA ARG A 97 7.95 1.36 9.73
C ARG A 97 7.12 0.18 9.22
N PHE A 98 6.81 0.15 7.93
CA PHE A 98 6.14 -0.98 7.27
C PHE A 98 6.88 -2.30 7.52
N GLU A 99 8.20 -2.35 7.29
CA GLU A 99 9.00 -3.56 7.51
C GLU A 99 8.92 -4.05 8.96
N THR A 100 8.98 -3.14 9.92
CA THR A 100 8.86 -3.46 11.35
C THR A 100 7.53 -4.16 11.63
N ILE A 101 6.42 -3.59 11.17
CA ILE A 101 5.08 -4.15 11.36
C ILE A 101 4.93 -5.50 10.64
N VAL A 102 5.44 -5.62 9.41
CA VAL A 102 5.46 -6.90 8.67
C VAL A 102 6.16 -7.99 9.49
N GLN A 103 7.32 -7.68 10.09
CA GLN A 103 8.06 -8.65 10.87
C GLN A 103 7.36 -9.02 12.19
N GLU A 104 6.72 -8.06 12.85
CA GLU A 104 5.95 -8.29 14.08
C GLU A 104 4.75 -9.21 13.80
N GLU A 105 3.92 -8.87 12.79
CA GLU A 105 2.76 -9.67 12.42
C GLU A 105 3.14 -11.06 11.90
N ALA A 106 4.20 -11.16 11.10
CA ALA A 106 4.67 -12.45 10.60
C ALA A 106 5.15 -13.37 11.72
N ARG A 107 5.91 -12.87 12.70
CA ARG A 107 6.31 -13.67 13.87
C ARG A 107 5.12 -14.07 14.72
N SER A 108 4.18 -13.14 14.93
CA SER A 108 2.98 -13.37 15.76
C SER A 108 2.05 -14.42 15.14
N VAL A 109 1.72 -14.26 13.85
CA VAL A 109 0.66 -15.05 13.18
C VAL A 109 1.24 -16.24 12.42
N LEU A 110 2.29 -16.01 11.60
CA LEU A 110 2.85 -17.03 10.72
C LEU A 110 3.93 -17.89 11.37
N LYS A 111 4.38 -17.53 12.58
CA LYS A 111 5.48 -18.17 13.34
C LYS A 111 6.79 -18.27 12.56
N SER A 112 6.98 -17.37 11.59
CA SER A 112 8.19 -17.26 10.78
C SER A 112 8.35 -15.83 10.28
N PRO A 113 9.54 -15.22 10.41
CA PRO A 113 9.75 -13.90 9.87
C PRO A 113 9.74 -13.91 8.34
N VAL A 114 9.42 -12.76 7.75
CA VAL A 114 9.52 -12.53 6.30
C VAL A 114 10.99 -12.36 5.91
N LYS A 115 11.39 -12.99 4.81
CA LYS A 115 12.71 -12.88 4.18
C LYS A 115 12.72 -11.82 3.09
N SER A 116 11.70 -11.83 2.24
CA SER A 116 11.58 -10.89 1.12
C SER A 116 10.13 -10.57 0.78
N ILE A 117 9.96 -9.41 0.17
CA ILE A 117 8.70 -8.92 -0.40
C ILE A 117 8.86 -8.90 -1.91
N VAL A 118 7.92 -9.53 -2.63
CA VAL A 118 7.78 -9.39 -4.08
C VAL A 118 6.71 -8.33 -4.33
N HIS A 119 7.05 -7.31 -5.12
CA HIS A 119 6.14 -6.23 -5.47
C HIS A 119 6.01 -6.07 -6.99
N LEU A 120 4.86 -5.56 -7.45
CA LEU A 120 4.55 -5.37 -8.87
C LEU A 120 5.09 -4.05 -9.42
N GLY A 121 5.30 -3.06 -8.56
CA GLY A 121 5.82 -1.77 -8.96
C GLY A 121 5.92 -0.76 -7.82
N THR A 122 6.70 0.30 -8.05
CA THR A 122 6.83 1.45 -7.14
C THR A 122 6.81 2.78 -7.91
N TYR A 123 7.21 2.78 -9.18
CA TYR A 123 7.21 3.95 -10.03
C TYR A 123 6.56 3.67 -11.38
N ASN A 124 5.61 4.51 -11.75
CA ASN A 124 4.99 4.52 -13.07
C ASN A 124 4.33 5.88 -13.31
N CYS A 125 4.87 6.66 -14.25
CA CYS A 125 4.34 7.97 -14.60
C CYS A 125 3.00 7.82 -15.34
N ARG A 126 1.89 7.90 -14.62
CA ARG A 126 0.54 7.68 -15.17
C ARG A 126 -0.56 8.33 -14.33
N ARG A 127 -1.72 8.48 -14.94
CA ARG A 127 -2.96 8.74 -14.21
C ARG A 127 -3.49 7.48 -13.56
N MET A 128 -4.41 7.62 -12.61
CA MET A 128 -5.09 6.48 -12.00
C MET A 128 -6.00 5.79 -13.04
N ALA A 129 -6.04 4.46 -13.04
CA ALA A 129 -6.86 3.70 -13.99
C ALA A 129 -8.35 3.94 -13.77
N ALA A 130 -8.81 3.91 -12.52
CA ALA A 130 -10.22 4.12 -12.17
C ALA A 130 -10.63 5.61 -12.16
N TYR A 131 -9.67 6.53 -12.04
CA TYR A 131 -9.90 7.99 -11.94
C TYR A 131 -8.96 8.74 -12.89
N PRO A 132 -9.27 8.82 -14.19
CA PRO A 132 -8.34 9.35 -15.21
C PRO A 132 -8.00 10.84 -15.07
N THR A 133 -8.73 11.59 -14.25
CA THR A 133 -8.43 12.98 -13.92
C THR A 133 -7.37 13.11 -12.81
N TRP A 134 -7.08 12.02 -12.11
CA TRP A 134 -6.18 11.98 -10.97
C TRP A 134 -4.83 11.39 -11.35
N VAL A 135 -3.77 11.89 -10.71
CA VAL A 135 -2.41 11.36 -10.88
C VAL A 135 -2.18 10.25 -9.85
N SER A 136 -1.59 9.16 -10.30
CA SER A 136 -1.21 8.06 -9.41
C SER A 136 0.01 8.44 -8.55
N GLU A 137 0.03 8.08 -7.28
CA GLU A 137 1.19 8.27 -6.39
C GLU A 137 2.44 7.52 -6.88
N HIS A 138 2.27 6.47 -7.69
CA HIS A 138 3.39 5.86 -8.41
C HIS A 138 4.15 6.85 -9.31
N SER A 139 3.51 7.92 -9.81
CA SER A 139 4.15 8.95 -10.61
C SER A 139 5.20 9.77 -9.84
N PHE A 140 5.11 9.75 -8.51
CA PHE A 140 6.04 10.40 -7.59
C PHE A 140 6.93 9.40 -6.85
N ALA A 141 6.92 8.13 -7.26
CA ALA A 141 7.59 7.04 -6.53
C ALA A 141 7.20 7.02 -5.03
N ASN A 142 5.94 7.32 -4.74
CA ASN A 142 5.34 7.47 -3.42
C ASN A 142 4.35 6.34 -3.12
N ALA A 143 4.51 5.19 -3.78
CA ALA A 143 3.65 4.02 -3.65
C ALA A 143 4.41 2.70 -3.85
N ILE A 144 3.82 1.59 -3.38
CA ILE A 144 4.28 0.23 -3.62
C ILE A 144 3.09 -0.73 -3.75
N ASP A 145 3.15 -1.63 -4.73
CA ASP A 145 2.16 -2.68 -4.97
C ASP A 145 2.69 -4.03 -4.50
N VAL A 146 2.37 -4.43 -3.26
CA VAL A 146 2.90 -5.66 -2.64
C VAL A 146 2.06 -6.86 -3.03
N ALA A 147 2.68 -7.87 -3.69
CA ALA A 147 2.00 -9.08 -4.14
C ALA A 147 2.28 -10.30 -3.26
N THR A 148 3.52 -10.48 -2.77
CA THR A 148 3.90 -11.71 -2.07
C THR A 148 4.88 -11.44 -0.93
N PHE A 149 4.68 -12.11 0.19
CA PHE A 149 5.61 -12.19 1.30
C PHE A 149 6.25 -13.59 1.33
N VAL A 150 7.57 -13.66 1.15
CA VAL A 150 8.34 -14.92 1.22
C VAL A 150 8.91 -15.06 2.62
N LEU A 151 8.58 -16.13 3.31
CA LEU A 151 9.00 -16.39 4.69
C LEU A 151 10.39 -17.03 4.74
N LYS A 152 11.09 -16.91 5.88
CA LYS A 152 12.39 -17.56 6.07
C LYS A 152 12.31 -19.10 6.05
N ASN A 153 11.15 -19.68 6.39
CA ASN A 153 10.92 -21.12 6.33
C ASN A 153 10.52 -21.65 4.94
N GLY A 154 10.59 -20.80 3.89
CA GLY A 154 10.28 -21.16 2.51
C GLY A 154 8.79 -21.04 2.11
N ARG A 155 7.86 -20.88 3.06
CA ARG A 155 6.45 -20.65 2.72
C ARG A 155 6.25 -19.26 2.14
N THR A 156 5.17 -19.08 1.35
CA THR A 156 4.74 -17.79 0.81
C THR A 156 3.35 -17.42 1.31
N VAL A 157 3.11 -16.12 1.45
CA VAL A 157 1.78 -15.53 1.55
C VAL A 157 1.58 -14.66 0.32
N GLU A 158 0.63 -15.01 -0.53
CA GLU A 158 0.32 -14.33 -1.78
C GLU A 158 -1.01 -13.61 -1.65
N VAL A 159 -1.04 -12.31 -1.97
CA VAL A 159 -2.22 -11.49 -1.77
C VAL A 159 -3.42 -12.04 -2.55
N GLU A 160 -3.25 -12.40 -3.83
CA GLU A 160 -4.32 -12.94 -4.67
C GLU A 160 -4.91 -14.25 -4.14
N ARG A 161 -4.06 -15.15 -3.63
CA ARG A 161 -4.48 -16.47 -3.16
C ARG A 161 -5.04 -16.45 -1.74
N ASP A 162 -4.42 -15.67 -0.86
CA ASP A 162 -4.61 -15.78 0.58
C ASP A 162 -5.47 -14.66 1.18
N TRP A 163 -5.83 -13.64 0.39
CA TRP A 163 -6.71 -12.57 0.85
C TRP A 163 -8.13 -13.08 1.10
N VAL A 164 -8.69 -12.68 2.23
CA VAL A 164 -10.10 -12.92 2.58
C VAL A 164 -10.70 -11.60 3.05
N GLY A 165 -11.73 -11.11 2.35
CA GLY A 165 -12.44 -9.89 2.70
C GLY A 165 -13.14 -9.94 4.07
N ALA A 166 -13.58 -8.76 4.54
CA ALA A 166 -14.20 -8.63 5.86
C ALA A 166 -15.53 -9.38 6.00
N ASP A 167 -16.19 -9.67 4.88
CA ASP A 167 -17.45 -10.44 4.79
C ASP A 167 -17.29 -11.93 5.17
N LYS A 168 -16.07 -12.45 5.26
CA LYS A 168 -15.75 -13.84 5.56
C LYS A 168 -14.73 -13.94 6.71
N PRO A 169 -14.77 -15.04 7.50
CA PRO A 169 -13.78 -15.26 8.55
C PRO A 169 -12.40 -15.56 7.97
N ALA A 170 -11.37 -14.88 8.45
CA ALA A 170 -9.97 -15.16 8.13
C ALA A 170 -9.51 -16.40 8.92
N VAL A 171 -9.77 -17.59 8.41
CA VAL A 171 -9.48 -18.86 9.10
C VAL A 171 -7.99 -19.23 9.01
N SER A 172 -7.38 -19.06 7.83
CA SER A 172 -5.95 -19.38 7.64
C SER A 172 -5.04 -18.35 8.29
N ALA A 173 -3.86 -18.78 8.75
CA ALA A 173 -2.84 -17.87 9.27
C ALA A 173 -2.40 -16.82 8.23
N ALA A 174 -2.37 -17.17 6.94
CA ALA A 174 -2.06 -16.24 5.86
C ALA A 174 -3.12 -15.13 5.74
N ALA A 175 -4.41 -15.49 5.75
CA ALA A 175 -5.51 -14.52 5.71
C ALA A 175 -5.52 -13.62 6.97
N GLN A 176 -5.29 -14.19 8.15
CA GLN A 176 -5.17 -13.43 9.40
C GLN A 176 -4.00 -12.44 9.35
N PHE A 177 -2.85 -12.88 8.85
CA PHE A 177 -1.68 -12.02 8.68
C PHE A 177 -1.99 -10.84 7.76
N LEU A 178 -2.55 -11.08 6.57
CA LEU A 178 -2.86 -10.02 5.61
C LEU A 178 -3.85 -8.99 6.18
N ARG A 179 -4.94 -9.44 6.80
CA ARG A 179 -5.94 -8.54 7.39
C ARG A 179 -5.40 -7.75 8.57
N ARG A 180 -4.65 -8.36 9.48
CA ARG A 180 -4.04 -7.67 10.61
C ARG A 180 -2.99 -6.66 10.15
N LEU A 181 -2.17 -7.06 9.18
CA LEU A 181 -1.16 -6.19 8.59
C LEU A 181 -1.80 -4.93 8.00
N THR A 182 -2.76 -5.09 7.07
CA THR A 182 -3.38 -3.95 6.38
C THR A 182 -4.08 -3.02 7.37
N ARG A 183 -4.82 -3.58 8.34
CA ARG A 183 -5.49 -2.78 9.37
C ARG A 183 -4.49 -1.96 10.18
N ARG A 184 -3.39 -2.56 10.66
CA ARG A 184 -2.35 -1.85 11.41
C ARG A 184 -1.67 -0.76 10.56
N LEU A 185 -1.38 -1.05 9.29
CA LEU A 185 -0.74 -0.07 8.40
C LEU A 185 -1.58 1.19 8.24
N TYR A 186 -2.90 1.05 8.17
CA TYR A 186 -3.82 2.17 8.11
C TYR A 186 -3.99 2.85 9.47
N ASP A 187 -4.31 2.12 10.53
CA ASP A 187 -4.58 2.66 11.88
C ASP A 187 -3.38 3.39 12.48
N GLU A 188 -2.16 2.85 12.28
CA GLU A 188 -0.91 3.47 12.72
C GLU A 188 -0.41 4.57 11.74
N LYS A 189 -1.20 4.91 10.70
CA LYS A 189 -0.90 5.97 9.72
C LYS A 189 0.46 5.80 9.04
N VAL A 190 0.88 4.54 8.82
CA VAL A 190 2.11 4.25 8.08
C VAL A 190 1.95 4.69 6.63
N PHE A 191 0.80 4.37 6.04
CA PHE A 191 0.38 4.84 4.73
C PHE A 191 -0.93 5.62 4.84
N SER A 192 -1.09 6.58 3.96
CA SER A 192 -2.32 7.38 3.87
C SER A 192 -3.41 6.61 3.14
N VAL A 193 -3.01 5.80 2.16
CA VAL A 193 -3.90 4.94 1.38
C VAL A 193 -3.45 3.50 1.53
N VAL A 194 -4.39 2.62 1.89
CA VAL A 194 -4.20 1.18 1.98
C VAL A 194 -5.34 0.51 1.22
N LEU A 195 -5.07 0.05 -0.02
CA LEU A 195 -6.06 -0.66 -0.83
C LEU A 195 -5.75 -2.15 -0.87
N THR A 196 -6.80 -2.96 -0.79
CA THR A 196 -6.74 -4.41 -0.73
C THR A 196 -7.58 -5.02 -1.86
N PRO A 197 -7.54 -6.33 -2.07
CA PRO A 197 -8.43 -6.99 -3.02
C PRO A 197 -9.94 -6.79 -2.78
N SER A 198 -10.32 -6.32 -1.59
CA SER A 198 -11.72 -5.97 -1.30
C SER A 198 -12.12 -4.60 -1.84
N PHE A 199 -11.18 -3.75 -2.22
CA PHE A 199 -11.46 -2.39 -2.65
C PHE A 199 -12.05 -2.36 -4.08
N ASP A 200 -11.34 -2.93 -5.04
CA ASP A 200 -11.81 -3.07 -6.44
C ASP A 200 -11.07 -4.17 -7.21
N ALA A 201 -11.51 -4.44 -8.44
CA ALA A 201 -10.93 -5.47 -9.29
C ALA A 201 -9.48 -5.17 -9.77
N HIS A 202 -9.03 -3.92 -9.74
CA HIS A 202 -7.66 -3.56 -10.12
C HIS A 202 -6.65 -3.99 -9.05
N HIS A 203 -7.11 -4.11 -7.78
CA HIS A 203 -6.27 -4.49 -6.64
C HIS A 203 -6.37 -5.99 -6.27
N LYS A 204 -7.01 -6.83 -7.11
CA LYS A 204 -7.28 -8.26 -6.81
C LYS A 204 -6.04 -9.08 -6.41
N ASN A 205 -4.85 -8.71 -6.84
CA ASN A 205 -3.63 -9.50 -6.69
C ASN A 205 -2.50 -8.80 -5.91
N HIS A 206 -2.76 -7.63 -5.32
CA HIS A 206 -1.76 -6.89 -4.55
C HIS A 206 -2.40 -6.00 -3.49
N LEU A 207 -1.59 -5.56 -2.54
CA LEU A 207 -1.89 -4.45 -1.65
C LEU A 207 -1.27 -3.20 -2.27
N HIS A 208 -2.08 -2.19 -2.58
CA HIS A 208 -1.56 -0.87 -2.94
C HIS A 208 -1.42 -0.02 -1.68
N LEU A 209 -0.21 0.47 -1.44
CA LEU A 209 0.16 1.24 -0.27
C LEU A 209 0.82 2.53 -0.73
N ASP A 210 0.29 3.69 -0.32
CA ASP A 210 0.85 4.96 -0.74
C ASP A 210 0.88 6.04 0.36
N GLY A 211 1.63 7.10 0.09
CA GLY A 211 1.82 8.25 0.97
C GLY A 211 1.08 9.50 0.50
N ALA A 212 -0.09 9.36 -0.14
CA ALA A 212 -0.89 10.48 -0.61
C ALA A 212 -1.18 11.51 0.49
N PRO A 213 -1.42 12.78 0.15
CA PRO A 213 -1.81 13.80 1.13
C PRO A 213 -3.28 13.69 1.59
N TYR A 214 -3.98 12.67 1.16
CA TYR A 214 -5.33 12.31 1.56
C TYR A 214 -5.33 10.86 2.12
N THR A 215 -6.43 10.42 2.69
CA THR A 215 -6.54 9.08 3.27
C THR A 215 -7.64 8.26 2.60
N VAL A 216 -7.36 6.97 2.34
CA VAL A 216 -8.35 5.99 1.90
C VAL A 216 -8.17 4.69 2.66
N ASP A 217 -9.22 4.27 3.36
CA ASP A 217 -9.31 2.96 4.00
C ASP A 217 -9.97 1.96 3.04
N GLY A 218 -9.18 1.11 2.44
CA GLY A 218 -9.63 0.02 1.56
C GLY A 218 -9.35 -1.37 2.15
N THR A 219 -9.27 -1.46 3.51
CA THR A 219 -8.93 -2.72 4.21
C THR A 219 -10.11 -3.66 4.43
#